data_d071b0a65126ca38b3d2025dd97ae3a2
#
_entry.id   d071b0a65126ca38b3d2025dd97ae3a2
#
_cell.length_a   1.000
_cell.length_b   1.000
_cell.length_c   1.000
_cell.angle_alpha   90.00
_cell.angle_beta   90.00
_cell.angle_gamma   90.00
#
_symmetry.space_group_name_H-M   'P 1'
#
loop_
_entity.id
_entity.type
_entity.pdbx_description
1 polymer ?
#
loop_
_entity_poly.entity_id
_entity_poly.type
_entity_poly.pdbx_seq_one_letter_code
_entity_poly.pdbx_strand_id
1 'polypeptide(L)'
;MHALDLRGLDTLPARDILVFVRPDERPLQGLGGLLDWRLCGALTRILERGLFEGREGERLLTGSLRRVPAERIFLYGTGGKDPRACLAEALATVGRAGGRKVAIALFGGDEGGCVQVAEAAARAARDAGLEALVCLGEKVGAVLKALVVVEAHHPWAVLEEPL
;
A
#
# COMPACT_ATOMS: atom_id res chain seq x y z
N MET A 1 2.24 -3.83 -12.28
CA MET A 1 1.08 -3.51 -11.42
C MET A 1 0.27 -4.75 -11.19
N HIS A 2 -0.35 -4.91 -10.02
CA HIS A 2 -1.14 -6.08 -9.68
C HIS A 2 -2.61 -5.69 -9.47
N ALA A 3 -3.53 -6.63 -9.71
CA ALA A 3 -4.94 -6.40 -9.41
C ALA A 3 -5.16 -6.28 -7.89
N LEU A 4 -6.05 -5.39 -7.46
CA LEU A 4 -6.49 -5.28 -6.08
C LEU A 4 -7.58 -6.33 -5.82
N ASP A 5 -7.18 -7.59 -5.82
CA ASP A 5 -8.01 -8.74 -5.50
C ASP A 5 -7.18 -9.82 -4.76
N LEU A 6 -7.78 -10.96 -4.48
CA LEU A 6 -7.12 -12.03 -3.77
C LEU A 6 -5.97 -12.67 -4.57
N ARG A 7 -6.09 -12.73 -5.91
CA ARG A 7 -5.02 -13.28 -6.78
C ARG A 7 -3.81 -12.35 -6.81
N GLY A 8 -4.06 -11.03 -6.92
CA GLY A 8 -3.00 -10.03 -6.85
C GLY A 8 -2.26 -10.06 -5.52
N LEU A 9 -2.97 -10.33 -4.41
CA LEU A 9 -2.33 -10.51 -3.11
C LEU A 9 -1.50 -11.80 -3.05
N ASP A 10 -1.98 -12.90 -3.65
CA ASP A 10 -1.29 -14.20 -3.62
C ASP A 10 -0.01 -14.24 -4.48
N THR A 11 0.07 -13.37 -5.48
CA THR A 11 1.23 -13.26 -6.39
C THR A 11 2.06 -12.00 -6.15
N LEU A 12 1.81 -11.28 -5.05
CA LEU A 12 2.41 -9.97 -4.79
C LEU A 12 3.94 -10.04 -4.69
N PRO A 13 4.69 -9.39 -5.59
CA PRO A 13 6.15 -9.43 -5.58
C PRO A 13 6.73 -8.33 -4.68
N ALA A 14 6.17 -8.13 -3.49
CA ALA A 14 6.63 -7.15 -2.52
C ALA A 14 6.78 -7.80 -1.14
N ARG A 15 7.84 -7.43 -0.44
CA ARG A 15 8.09 -7.90 0.92
C ARG A 15 7.21 -7.19 1.95
N ASP A 16 6.89 -5.95 1.67
CA ASP A 16 6.17 -5.06 2.57
C ASP A 16 4.85 -4.62 1.93
N ILE A 17 3.81 -4.50 2.74
CA ILE A 17 2.52 -3.91 2.35
C ILE A 17 2.25 -2.73 3.27
N LEU A 18 1.84 -1.59 2.71
CA LEU A 18 1.40 -0.43 3.46
C LEU A 18 -0.11 -0.25 3.28
N VAL A 19 -0.81 -0.18 4.40
CA VAL A 19 -2.26 0.01 4.47
C VAL A 19 -2.57 1.30 5.21
N PHE A 20 -3.35 2.17 4.60
CA PHE A 20 -3.91 3.34 5.25
C PHE A 20 -5.22 2.97 5.94
N VAL A 21 -5.40 3.40 7.17
CA VAL A 21 -6.58 3.11 7.98
C VAL A 21 -7.12 4.39 8.59
N ARG A 22 -8.42 4.62 8.47
CA ARG A 22 -9.11 5.73 9.15
C ARG A 22 -9.62 5.32 10.52
N PRO A 23 -9.80 6.26 11.46
CA PRO A 23 -10.29 5.94 12.81
C PRO A 23 -11.67 5.27 12.83
N ASP A 24 -12.52 5.63 11.88
CA ASP A 24 -13.91 5.17 11.76
C ASP A 24 -14.09 3.98 10.81
N GLU A 25 -13.00 3.46 10.24
CA GLU A 25 -13.05 2.39 9.24
C GLU A 25 -13.24 1.01 9.89
N ARG A 26 -14.49 0.70 10.17
CA ARG A 26 -14.92 -0.61 10.70
C ARG A 26 -16.15 -1.10 9.94
N PRO A 27 -16.10 -2.23 9.21
CA PRO A 27 -14.93 -3.08 8.94
C PRO A 27 -13.91 -2.42 8.01
N LEU A 28 -12.69 -2.94 7.99
CA LEU A 28 -11.63 -2.52 7.06
C LEU A 28 -12.09 -2.69 5.61
N GLN A 29 -11.73 -1.72 4.78
CA GLN A 29 -12.11 -1.66 3.36
C GLN A 29 -10.89 -1.88 2.43
N GLY A 30 -11.16 -2.04 1.15
CA GLY A 30 -10.12 -2.13 0.12
C GLY A 30 -9.00 -3.12 0.45
N LEU A 31 -7.75 -2.70 0.35
CA LEU A 31 -6.57 -3.53 0.66
C LEU A 31 -6.58 -4.03 2.10
N GLY A 32 -6.98 -3.19 3.05
CA GLY A 32 -7.09 -3.56 4.45
C GLY A 32 -8.09 -4.70 4.67
N GLY A 33 -9.25 -4.62 4.04
CA GLY A 33 -10.29 -5.66 4.12
C GLY A 33 -9.86 -6.98 3.46
N LEU A 34 -9.23 -6.92 2.29
CA LEU A 34 -8.71 -8.12 1.60
C LEU A 34 -7.62 -8.82 2.44
N LEU A 35 -6.72 -8.03 3.02
CA LEU A 35 -5.68 -8.56 3.91
C LEU A 35 -6.29 -9.16 5.17
N ASP A 36 -7.23 -8.47 5.81
CA ASP A 36 -7.88 -8.97 7.02
C ASP A 36 -8.59 -10.30 6.77
N TRP A 37 -9.25 -10.42 5.63
CA TRP A 37 -9.85 -11.69 5.21
C TRP A 37 -8.78 -12.80 5.07
N ARG A 38 -7.66 -12.54 4.37
CA ARG A 38 -6.54 -13.49 4.23
C ARG A 38 -5.91 -13.85 5.58
N LEU A 39 -5.86 -12.91 6.49
CA LEU A 39 -5.28 -13.08 7.84
C LEU A 39 -6.31 -13.62 8.85
N CYS A 40 -7.48 -14.04 8.38
CA CYS A 40 -8.56 -14.57 9.24
C CYS A 40 -8.96 -13.61 10.37
N GLY A 41 -9.14 -12.33 10.06
CA GLY A 41 -9.57 -11.30 11.01
C GLY A 41 -8.46 -10.80 11.96
N ALA A 42 -7.19 -11.01 11.63
CA ALA A 42 -6.09 -10.60 12.51
C ALA A 42 -5.97 -9.09 12.65
N LEU A 43 -6.20 -8.33 11.56
CA LEU A 43 -6.16 -6.87 11.61
C LEU A 43 -7.37 -6.32 12.39
N THR A 44 -8.56 -6.86 12.16
CA THR A 44 -9.74 -6.52 12.93
C THR A 44 -9.51 -6.70 14.43
N ARG A 45 -8.91 -7.82 14.86
CA ARG A 45 -8.59 -8.04 16.28
C ARG A 45 -7.59 -7.03 16.86
N ILE A 46 -6.64 -6.55 16.05
CA ILE A 46 -5.72 -5.49 16.46
C ILE A 46 -6.52 -4.21 16.76
N LEU A 47 -7.46 -3.85 15.88
CA LEU A 47 -8.31 -2.66 16.02
C LEU A 47 -9.27 -2.78 17.21
N GLU A 48 -9.91 -3.93 17.38
CA GLU A 48 -10.86 -4.20 18.48
C GLU A 48 -10.18 -4.15 19.85
N ARG A 49 -8.92 -4.54 19.93
CA ARG A 49 -8.12 -4.48 21.15
C ARG A 49 -7.53 -3.10 21.44
N GLY A 50 -7.78 -2.12 20.59
CA GLY A 50 -7.22 -0.78 20.74
C GLY A 50 -5.69 -0.69 20.57
N LEU A 51 -5.08 -1.71 19.97
CA LEU A 51 -3.63 -1.71 19.70
C LEU A 51 -3.26 -0.78 18.54
N PHE A 52 -4.26 -0.41 17.74
CA PHE A 52 -4.18 0.55 16.65
C PHE A 52 -5.58 1.12 16.42
N GLU A 53 -5.69 2.44 16.39
CA GLU A 53 -6.98 3.12 16.28
C GLU A 53 -7.17 3.87 14.94
N GLY A 54 -6.11 4.03 14.17
CA GLY A 54 -6.11 4.79 12.92
C GLY A 54 -5.95 6.30 13.12
N ARG A 55 -5.47 6.74 14.30
CA ARG A 55 -5.19 8.15 14.59
C ARG A 55 -4.13 8.68 13.63
N GLU A 56 -4.12 9.98 13.42
CA GLU A 56 -3.13 10.63 12.54
C GLU A 56 -1.69 10.28 12.93
N GLY A 57 -0.93 9.76 11.95
CA GLY A 57 0.47 9.39 12.15
C GLY A 57 0.69 8.16 13.02
N GLU A 58 -0.36 7.51 13.51
CA GLU A 58 -0.24 6.25 14.24
C GLU A 58 0.30 5.16 13.31
N ARG A 59 1.21 4.34 13.82
CA ARG A 59 1.94 3.35 13.04
C ARG A 59 1.98 2.03 13.77
N LEU A 60 1.69 0.96 13.04
CA LEU A 60 1.83 -0.39 13.56
C LEU A 60 2.44 -1.29 12.49
N LEU A 61 3.41 -2.09 12.88
CA LEU A 61 4.01 -3.12 12.05
C LEU A 61 3.58 -4.48 12.57
N THR A 62 3.03 -5.31 11.68
CA THR A 62 2.68 -6.70 11.98
C THR A 62 3.17 -7.64 10.89
N GLY A 63 3.24 -8.92 11.20
CA GLY A 63 3.59 -9.96 10.23
C GLY A 63 2.37 -10.42 9.43
N SER A 64 2.63 -10.95 8.25
CA SER A 64 1.59 -11.52 7.38
C SER A 64 1.13 -12.92 7.78
N LEU A 65 1.72 -13.52 8.82
CA LEU A 65 1.46 -14.89 9.26
C LEU A 65 1.66 -15.94 8.16
N ARG A 66 2.46 -15.63 7.14
CA ARG A 66 2.66 -16.44 5.92
C ARG A 66 1.37 -16.72 5.12
N ARG A 67 0.38 -15.84 5.26
CA ARG A 67 -0.91 -15.93 4.56
C ARG A 67 -0.92 -15.21 3.22
N VAL A 68 0.06 -14.35 3.01
CA VAL A 68 0.38 -13.68 1.74
C VAL A 68 1.89 -13.73 1.55
N PRO A 69 2.42 -13.57 0.30
CA PRO A 69 3.87 -13.58 0.03
C PRO A 69 4.63 -12.48 0.76
N ALA A 70 4.02 -11.32 0.99
CA ALA A 70 4.62 -10.27 1.79
C ALA A 70 4.84 -10.72 3.23
N GLU A 71 5.96 -10.34 3.82
CA GLU A 71 6.34 -10.71 5.19
C GLU A 71 5.77 -9.73 6.21
N ARG A 72 5.74 -8.43 5.88
CA ARG A 72 5.41 -7.34 6.80
C ARG A 72 4.24 -6.52 6.29
N ILE A 73 3.39 -6.12 7.22
CA ILE A 73 2.24 -5.25 6.97
C ILE A 73 2.39 -4.04 7.88
N PHE A 74 2.48 -2.86 7.26
CA PHE A 74 2.50 -1.57 7.92
C PHE A 74 1.08 -1.01 7.90
N LEU A 75 0.52 -0.71 9.06
CA LEU A 75 -0.70 0.07 9.20
C LEU A 75 -0.30 1.52 9.48
N TYR A 76 -0.89 2.45 8.75
CA TYR A 76 -0.69 3.88 8.95
C TYR A 76 -2.04 4.57 9.16
N GLY A 77 -2.18 5.21 10.31
CA GLY A 77 -3.38 5.93 10.69
C GLY A 77 -3.47 7.30 10.01
N THR A 78 -4.56 7.54 9.30
CA THR A 78 -4.78 8.80 8.58
C THR A 78 -5.40 9.90 9.43
N GLY A 79 -5.98 9.57 10.59
CA GLY A 79 -6.73 10.50 11.41
C GLY A 79 -7.95 11.11 10.71
N GLY A 80 -8.46 10.43 9.66
CA GLY A 80 -9.54 10.94 8.82
C GLY A 80 -9.08 11.82 7.64
N LYS A 81 -7.78 12.10 7.51
CA LYS A 81 -7.21 12.81 6.36
C LYS A 81 -7.26 11.97 5.09
N ASP A 82 -7.19 12.63 3.94
CA ASP A 82 -6.96 11.96 2.67
C ASP A 82 -5.61 11.21 2.72
N PRO A 83 -5.58 9.91 2.41
CA PRO A 83 -4.33 9.14 2.39
C PRO A 83 -3.23 9.77 1.53
N ARG A 84 -3.58 10.55 0.48
CA ARG A 84 -2.59 11.27 -0.35
C ARG A 84 -1.72 12.21 0.46
N ALA A 85 -2.30 12.89 1.45
CA ALA A 85 -1.56 13.78 2.34
C ALA A 85 -0.60 13.03 3.27
N CYS A 86 -0.82 11.74 3.47
CA CYS A 86 -0.02 10.89 4.36
C CYS A 86 1.06 10.08 3.63
N LEU A 87 1.06 10.04 2.29
CA LEU A 87 1.93 9.17 1.48
C LEU A 87 3.42 9.32 1.82
N ALA A 88 3.91 10.55 1.86
CA ALA A 88 5.33 10.81 2.08
C ALA A 88 5.79 10.28 3.45
N GLU A 89 5.04 10.57 4.50
CA GLU A 89 5.39 10.14 5.86
C GLU A 89 5.22 8.63 6.05
N ALA A 90 4.17 8.05 5.47
CA ALA A 90 3.91 6.63 5.54
C ALA A 90 5.01 5.83 4.83
N LEU A 91 5.41 6.23 3.61
CA LEU A 91 6.49 5.58 2.86
C LEU A 91 7.86 5.80 3.53
N ALA A 92 8.12 6.99 4.09
CA ALA A 92 9.32 7.22 4.89
C ALA A 92 9.37 6.30 6.12
N THR A 93 8.23 5.96 6.70
CA THR A 93 8.16 4.99 7.81
C THR A 93 8.60 3.60 7.36
N VAL A 94 8.16 3.14 6.19
CA VAL A 94 8.59 1.85 5.61
C VAL A 94 10.09 1.88 5.33
N GLY A 95 10.61 2.95 4.74
CA GLY A 95 12.05 3.13 4.45
C GLY A 95 12.90 3.09 5.74
N ARG A 96 12.51 3.83 6.77
CA ARG A 96 13.21 3.80 8.09
C ARG A 96 13.20 2.43 8.75
N ALA A 97 12.17 1.61 8.49
CA ALA A 97 12.10 0.23 8.96
C ALA A 97 12.91 -0.76 8.08
N GLY A 98 13.75 -0.26 7.19
CA GLY A 98 14.54 -1.08 6.27
C GLY A 98 13.73 -1.72 5.16
N GLY A 99 12.57 -1.15 4.82
CA GLY A 99 11.81 -1.57 3.65
C GLY A 99 12.56 -1.22 2.37
N ARG A 100 12.47 -2.08 1.38
CA ARG A 100 13.09 -1.88 0.06
C ARG A 100 12.05 -1.88 -1.04
N LYS A 101 11.06 -2.76 -0.95
CA LYS A 101 10.00 -2.92 -1.92
C LYS A 101 8.66 -3.00 -1.21
N VAL A 102 7.79 -2.05 -1.47
CA VAL A 102 6.50 -1.92 -0.78
C VAL A 102 5.34 -1.93 -1.77
N ALA A 103 4.24 -2.57 -1.38
CA ALA A 103 2.98 -2.52 -2.09
C ALA A 103 2.01 -1.57 -1.42
N ILE A 104 1.30 -0.78 -2.21
CA ILE A 104 0.19 0.08 -1.78
C ILE A 104 -1.03 -0.14 -2.65
N ALA A 105 -2.23 0.08 -2.11
CA ALA A 105 -3.42 0.22 -2.92
C ALA A 105 -3.47 1.61 -3.54
N LEU A 106 -3.87 1.68 -4.81
CA LEU A 106 -4.24 2.95 -5.44
C LEU A 106 -5.63 3.34 -4.98
N PHE A 107 -5.79 4.59 -4.66
CA PHE A 107 -7.04 5.21 -4.27
C PHE A 107 -7.23 6.51 -5.06
N GLY A 108 -8.46 6.83 -5.36
CA GLY A 108 -8.83 7.96 -6.19
C GLY A 108 -10.17 7.62 -6.85
N GLY A 109 -11.12 8.52 -6.88
CA GLY A 109 -12.47 8.24 -7.36
C GLY A 109 -12.57 7.93 -8.87
N ASP A 110 -11.50 8.23 -9.63
CA ASP A 110 -11.41 8.05 -11.06
C ASP A 110 -9.98 7.70 -11.52
N GLU A 111 -9.80 7.53 -12.84
CA GLU A 111 -8.50 7.20 -13.42
C GLU A 111 -7.46 8.31 -13.20
N GLY A 112 -7.86 9.57 -13.32
CA GLY A 112 -6.97 10.70 -13.11
C GLY A 112 -6.47 10.76 -11.66
N GLY A 113 -7.35 10.55 -10.70
CA GLY A 113 -6.99 10.47 -9.29
C GLY A 113 -6.02 9.32 -8.99
N CYS A 114 -6.24 8.15 -9.57
CA CYS A 114 -5.33 7.01 -9.41
C CYS A 114 -3.93 7.29 -9.99
N VAL A 115 -3.85 7.95 -11.15
CA VAL A 115 -2.58 8.36 -11.77
C VAL A 115 -1.83 9.33 -10.86
N GLN A 116 -2.51 10.37 -10.36
CA GLN A 116 -1.91 11.35 -9.44
C GLN A 116 -1.37 10.70 -8.16
N VAL A 117 -2.12 9.74 -7.61
CA VAL A 117 -1.68 8.97 -6.43
C VAL A 117 -0.44 8.14 -6.76
N ALA A 118 -0.42 7.45 -7.90
CA ALA A 118 0.73 6.65 -8.31
C ALA A 118 1.99 7.50 -8.48
N GLU A 119 1.88 8.67 -9.12
CA GLU A 119 3.00 9.61 -9.29
C GLU A 119 3.50 10.18 -7.95
N ALA A 120 2.57 10.60 -7.09
CA ALA A 120 2.93 11.11 -5.76
C ALA A 120 3.59 10.02 -4.91
N ALA A 121 3.06 8.80 -4.94
CA ALA A 121 3.64 7.65 -4.24
C ALA A 121 5.02 7.28 -4.78
N ALA A 122 5.22 7.30 -6.09
CA ALA A 122 6.52 7.03 -6.70
C ALA A 122 7.58 8.07 -6.30
N ARG A 123 7.22 9.35 -6.24
CA ARG A 123 8.11 10.41 -5.72
C ARG A 123 8.45 10.16 -4.25
N ALA A 124 7.44 10.00 -3.42
CA ALA A 124 7.62 9.78 -1.98
C ALA A 124 8.43 8.50 -1.66
N ALA A 125 8.25 7.46 -2.46
CA ALA A 125 9.00 6.22 -2.30
C ALA A 125 10.50 6.41 -2.62
N ARG A 126 10.84 7.18 -3.67
CA ARG A 126 12.24 7.55 -3.97
C ARG A 126 12.86 8.33 -2.82
N ASP A 127 12.14 9.35 -2.33
CA ASP A 127 12.60 10.20 -1.23
C ASP A 127 12.80 9.40 0.05
N ALA A 128 12.03 8.34 0.22
CA ALA A 128 12.15 7.39 1.34
C ALA A 128 13.26 6.33 1.15
N GLY A 129 13.98 6.34 0.03
CA GLY A 129 15.03 5.36 -0.29
C GLY A 129 14.51 3.95 -0.58
N LEU A 130 13.26 3.82 -0.99
CA LEU A 130 12.70 2.54 -1.43
C LEU A 130 13.18 2.18 -2.84
N GLU A 131 13.53 0.92 -3.06
CA GLU A 131 14.02 0.41 -4.35
C GLU A 131 12.88 0.19 -5.36
N ALA A 132 11.69 -0.15 -4.89
CA ALA A 132 10.54 -0.40 -5.74
C ALA A 132 9.21 -0.12 -5.03
N LEU A 133 8.22 0.26 -5.83
CA LEU A 133 6.84 0.44 -5.44
C LEU A 133 5.95 -0.46 -6.29
N VAL A 134 5.08 -1.24 -5.66
CA VAL A 134 4.08 -2.05 -6.33
C VAL A 134 2.71 -1.42 -6.11
N CYS A 135 2.00 -1.11 -7.17
CA CYS A 135 0.66 -0.55 -7.09
C CYS A 135 -0.39 -1.63 -7.32
N LEU A 136 -1.37 -1.67 -6.44
CA LEU A 136 -2.55 -2.53 -6.50
C LEU A 136 -3.76 -1.68 -6.89
N GLY A 137 -4.44 -2.00 -7.96
CA GLY A 137 -5.57 -1.19 -8.41
C GLY A 137 -6.50 -1.93 -9.37
N GLU A 138 -7.73 -1.44 -9.49
CA GLU A 138 -8.74 -2.05 -10.36
C GLU A 138 -8.62 -1.61 -11.82
N LYS A 139 -8.03 -0.44 -12.10
CA LYS A 139 -7.94 0.15 -13.45
C LYS A 139 -6.50 0.22 -13.93
N VAL A 140 -6.10 -0.78 -14.69
CA VAL A 140 -4.72 -1.04 -15.08
C VAL A 140 -4.17 -0.05 -16.14
N GLY A 141 -4.95 0.36 -17.12
CA GLY A 141 -4.43 1.02 -18.31
C GLY A 141 -3.83 2.42 -18.09
N ALA A 142 -4.51 3.32 -17.37
CA ALA A 142 -4.04 4.69 -17.15
C ALA A 142 -2.88 4.74 -16.13
N VAL A 143 -2.94 3.90 -15.12
CA VAL A 143 -1.93 3.82 -14.08
C VAL A 143 -0.62 3.25 -14.62
N LEU A 144 -0.66 2.27 -15.51
CA LEU A 144 0.53 1.75 -16.20
C LEU A 144 1.27 2.83 -16.98
N LYS A 145 0.56 3.70 -17.68
CA LYS A 145 1.20 4.82 -18.41
C LYS A 145 1.95 5.78 -17.48
N ALA A 146 1.36 6.11 -16.36
CA ALA A 146 1.99 6.99 -15.38
C ALA A 146 3.24 6.35 -14.74
N LEU A 147 3.19 5.07 -14.42
CA LEU A 147 4.31 4.34 -13.87
C LEU A 147 5.44 4.16 -14.89
N VAL A 148 5.12 3.88 -16.15
CA VAL A 148 6.11 3.80 -17.25
C VAL A 148 6.79 5.13 -17.47
N VAL A 149 6.08 6.26 -17.39
CA VAL A 149 6.69 7.60 -17.50
C VAL A 149 7.67 7.87 -16.36
N VAL A 150 7.37 7.42 -15.17
CA VAL A 150 8.29 7.53 -14.02
C VAL A 150 9.52 6.65 -14.19
N GLU A 151 9.40 5.47 -14.79
CA GLU A 151 10.51 4.58 -15.10
C GLU A 151 11.47 5.15 -16.15
N ALA A 152 10.96 5.80 -17.19
CA ALA A 152 11.79 6.37 -18.24
C ALA A 152 12.85 7.38 -17.73
N HIS A 153 12.70 7.85 -16.49
CA HIS A 153 13.59 8.83 -15.88
C HIS A 153 14.39 8.29 -14.67
N HIS A 154 14.13 7.06 -14.18
CA HIS A 154 14.83 6.46 -13.04
C HIS A 154 14.80 4.92 -13.09
N PRO A 155 15.81 4.23 -12.49
CA PRO A 155 15.94 2.77 -12.47
C PRO A 155 14.95 2.10 -11.50
N TRP A 156 13.73 2.56 -11.45
CA TRP A 156 12.65 1.97 -10.66
C TRP A 156 11.94 0.94 -11.51
N ALA A 157 12.23 -0.32 -11.28
CA ALA A 157 11.52 -1.40 -11.91
C ALA A 157 10.10 -1.51 -11.35
N VAL A 158 9.11 -1.13 -12.15
CA VAL A 158 7.79 -1.73 -12.04
C VAL A 158 7.95 -3.12 -12.63
N LEU A 159 7.82 -4.14 -11.80
CA LEU A 159 7.84 -5.51 -12.31
C LEU A 159 6.52 -5.73 -13.04
N GLU A 160 6.55 -5.64 -14.36
CA GLU A 160 5.55 -6.26 -15.20
C GLU A 160 5.85 -7.76 -15.21
N GLU A 161 4.99 -8.58 -14.61
CA GLU A 161 4.93 -9.96 -15.04
C GLU A 161 4.06 -10.01 -16.31
N PRO A 162 4.53 -10.67 -17.37
CA PRO A 162 3.70 -10.90 -18.55
C PRO A 162 2.49 -11.75 -18.17
N LEU A 163 1.34 -11.40 -18.74
CA LEU A 163 0.13 -12.20 -18.69
C LEU A 163 0.36 -13.60 -19.22
#